data_42013359270ef33bf3a7960126dd4e38
#
_entry.id   42013359270ef33bf3a7960126dd4e38
#
_cell.length_a   1.000
_cell.length_b   1.000
_cell.length_c   1.000
_cell.angle_alpha   90.00
_cell.angle_beta   90.00
_cell.angle_gamma   90.00
#
_symmetry.space_group_name_H-M   'P 1'
#
loop_
_entity.id
_entity.type
_entity.pdbx_description
1 polymer ?
#
loop_
_entity_poly.entity_id
_entity_poly.type
_entity_poly.pdbx_seq_one_letter_code
_entity_poly.pdbx_strand_id
1 'polypeptide(L)'
;MSLNPTYFLAFGLSLALVLGLTPVVIRLAKARGLVVEPREDRWHRRPTALLGGVAIFIAVVVPYLLFLPLTKETLGILAGGSAIFGLGLIDDLIEISPQRKFLAQIIIAALVVLAGVRIMIIPIPPLAVFLTIIWIVAITNAVNILDNMDGLASGITLVASACSFVYAALTGMPYVALLALLLAGASLGFLFFNFHPAKIFMGDSGSLFLGFSLSLLTIMGTWREATNLMAALLFPIVILAVPIFDTTLVSFMRTQNGRSIAQGGRDHSSHRLVFLGFSERKTVILLMAIAAVFGAVAILLKDLSLFSSLIIILLLAVAMSVFGIFLGGVKVYAPGQRPKSVLAKSPLLSLVLMHKKQIFQILVDTTLLAATYFLAFLFRFGQALRTWEIGLIEQTLPIIILTKLSAFAVFGLYQGDWRYISIHDLGKVFKAVCLGWAVSFVLIIVIFGSERPPLGLLATDLVLTLLAIGGVRLSQRAMKEYFSGVRMASDPEFEPVLILGAGDGGELLLRELRNNPRLKKRPVGFLDDDPSKHGLQVHGVKVLGDRHKLAEAAAKLKVKEVYIAVLNAEGHDFSDLEETCRELGLTCRRITPIIKGLEE
;
A
#
# COMPACT_ATOMS: atom_id res chain seq x y z
N MET A 1 16.89 -5.65 30.32
CA MET A 1 16.56 -4.25 30.05
C MET A 1 15.52 -3.79 31.05
N SER A 2 15.91 -3.06 32.14
CA SER A 2 14.95 -2.49 33.08
C SER A 2 14.29 -1.27 32.37
N LEU A 3 13.04 -1.41 31.97
CA LEU A 3 12.28 -0.29 31.42
C LEU A 3 12.13 0.78 32.50
N ASN A 4 12.63 1.99 32.25
CA ASN A 4 12.53 3.11 33.18
C ASN A 4 11.05 3.41 33.47
N PRO A 5 10.60 3.47 34.74
CA PRO A 5 9.23 3.81 35.11
C PRO A 5 8.71 5.09 34.45
N THR A 6 9.61 6.04 34.17
CA THR A 6 9.29 7.30 33.46
C THR A 6 8.63 7.07 32.10
N TYR A 7 8.96 5.98 31.40
CA TYR A 7 8.37 5.64 30.10
C TYR A 7 6.87 5.32 30.22
N PHE A 8 6.50 4.53 31.24
CA PHE A 8 5.10 4.19 31.51
C PHE A 8 4.30 5.41 31.95
N LEU A 9 4.91 6.28 32.77
CA LEU A 9 4.28 7.52 33.23
C LEU A 9 4.06 8.49 32.07
N ALA A 10 5.04 8.68 31.20
CA ALA A 10 4.94 9.56 30.03
C ALA A 10 3.84 9.09 29.05
N PHE A 11 3.86 7.80 28.70
CA PHE A 11 2.82 7.19 27.85
C PHE A 11 1.43 7.30 28.51
N GLY A 12 1.32 6.88 29.78
CA GLY A 12 0.05 6.88 30.52
C GLY A 12 -0.54 8.27 30.67
N LEU A 13 0.28 9.30 30.95
CA LEU A 13 -0.15 10.67 31.06
C LEU A 13 -0.64 11.22 29.71
N SER A 14 0.10 10.99 28.63
CA SER A 14 -0.32 11.40 27.29
C SER A 14 -1.64 10.73 26.88
N LEU A 15 -1.76 9.42 27.12
CA LEU A 15 -3.00 8.66 26.87
C LEU A 15 -4.17 9.19 27.70
N ALA A 16 -3.98 9.42 29.00
CA ALA A 16 -5.03 9.91 29.89
C ALA A 16 -5.51 11.33 29.49
N LEU A 17 -4.56 12.22 29.15
CA LEU A 17 -4.88 13.58 28.73
C LEU A 17 -5.73 13.57 27.45
N VAL A 18 -5.34 12.81 26.42
CA VAL A 18 -6.13 12.79 25.17
C VAL A 18 -7.49 12.14 25.38
N LEU A 19 -7.60 11.08 26.19
CA LEU A 19 -8.89 10.45 26.51
C LEU A 19 -9.82 11.39 27.28
N GLY A 20 -9.29 12.21 28.19
CA GLY A 20 -10.05 13.19 28.96
C GLY A 20 -10.42 14.45 28.17
N LEU A 21 -9.46 14.97 27.37
CA LEU A 21 -9.66 16.22 26.61
C LEU A 21 -10.54 16.04 25.37
N THR A 22 -10.43 14.92 24.67
CA THR A 22 -11.18 14.72 23.40
C THR A 22 -12.70 14.84 23.58
N PRO A 23 -13.36 14.27 24.62
CA PRO A 23 -14.78 14.49 24.84
C PRO A 23 -15.14 15.96 25.12
N VAL A 24 -14.26 16.71 25.77
CA VAL A 24 -14.46 18.15 26.02
C VAL A 24 -14.38 18.91 24.70
N VAL A 25 -13.36 18.63 23.87
CA VAL A 25 -13.21 19.24 22.55
C VAL A 25 -14.43 18.94 21.67
N ILE A 26 -14.93 17.69 21.66
CA ILE A 26 -16.15 17.32 20.91
C ILE A 26 -17.35 18.19 21.33
N ARG A 27 -17.56 18.39 22.65
CA ARG A 27 -18.67 19.19 23.15
C ARG A 27 -18.53 20.67 22.76
N LEU A 28 -17.31 21.23 22.91
CA LEU A 28 -17.01 22.62 22.56
C LEU A 28 -17.14 22.87 21.05
N ALA A 29 -16.62 21.96 20.22
CA ALA A 29 -16.70 22.06 18.77
C ALA A 29 -18.17 22.05 18.30
N LYS A 30 -18.98 21.12 18.82
CA LYS A 30 -20.41 21.05 18.50
C LYS A 30 -21.17 22.31 18.98
N ALA A 31 -20.88 22.81 20.18
CA ALA A 31 -21.53 24.01 20.73
C ALA A 31 -21.22 25.28 19.92
N ARG A 32 -20.04 25.32 19.25
CA ARG A 32 -19.63 26.46 18.40
C ARG A 32 -19.89 26.23 16.90
N GLY A 33 -20.55 25.15 16.52
CA GLY A 33 -20.80 24.83 15.10
C GLY A 33 -19.57 24.45 14.30
N LEU A 34 -18.44 24.13 14.97
CA LEU A 34 -17.20 23.68 14.32
C LEU A 34 -17.31 22.18 13.98
N VAL A 35 -18.16 21.87 13.01
CA VAL A 35 -18.46 20.51 12.53
C VAL A 35 -18.29 20.46 11.02
N VAL A 36 -17.84 19.32 10.54
CA VAL A 36 -17.74 19.03 9.10
C VAL A 36 -19.04 18.36 8.66
N GLU A 37 -19.79 19.06 7.78
CA GLU A 37 -21.01 18.53 7.20
C GLU A 37 -20.72 17.39 6.20
N PRO A 38 -21.62 16.39 6.09
CA PRO A 38 -21.50 15.34 5.07
C PRO A 38 -21.50 15.94 3.66
N ARG A 39 -20.51 15.53 2.83
CA ARG A 39 -20.45 15.87 1.42
C ARG A 39 -20.40 14.58 0.59
N GLU A 40 -20.88 14.61 -0.66
CA GLU A 40 -20.89 13.45 -1.57
C GLU A 40 -19.50 12.89 -1.87
N ASP A 41 -18.45 13.70 -1.76
CA ASP A 41 -17.06 13.33 -1.98
C ASP A 41 -16.36 12.75 -0.74
N ARG A 42 -17.04 12.76 0.45
CA ARG A 42 -16.53 12.24 1.72
C ARG A 42 -17.30 10.99 2.18
N TRP A 43 -16.69 10.19 3.05
CA TRP A 43 -17.25 8.92 3.52
C TRP A 43 -18.22 9.09 4.71
N HIS A 44 -18.03 10.11 5.54
CA HIS A 44 -18.86 10.31 6.71
C HIS A 44 -20.29 10.76 6.34
N ARG A 45 -21.27 10.14 6.99
CA ARG A 45 -22.71 10.37 6.76
C ARG A 45 -23.38 11.23 7.85
N ARG A 46 -22.61 11.70 8.83
CA ARG A 46 -23.12 12.49 9.98
C ARG A 46 -22.19 13.69 10.21
N PRO A 47 -22.72 14.83 10.67
CA PRO A 47 -21.90 15.97 11.10
C PRO A 47 -20.89 15.51 12.16
N THR A 48 -19.60 15.70 11.90
CA THR A 48 -18.50 15.23 12.75
C THR A 48 -17.74 16.43 13.30
N ALA A 49 -17.45 16.43 14.62
CA ALA A 49 -16.70 17.50 15.27
C ALA A 49 -15.31 17.66 14.66
N LEU A 50 -14.81 18.88 14.56
CA LEU A 50 -13.47 19.23 14.10
C LEU A 50 -12.59 19.61 15.32
N LEU A 51 -11.29 19.93 15.09
CA LEU A 51 -10.33 20.38 16.08
C LEU A 51 -9.82 19.33 17.08
N GLY A 52 -9.83 18.05 16.70
CA GLY A 52 -9.23 16.97 17.51
C GLY A 52 -7.72 17.17 17.76
N GLY A 53 -7.05 17.92 16.87
CA GLY A 53 -5.65 18.30 17.01
C GLY A 53 -5.34 19.07 18.30
N VAL A 54 -6.30 19.80 18.87
CA VAL A 54 -6.12 20.49 20.16
C VAL A 54 -5.88 19.50 21.30
N ALA A 55 -6.68 18.42 21.35
CA ALA A 55 -6.50 17.36 22.35
C ALA A 55 -5.17 16.63 22.19
N ILE A 56 -4.79 16.32 20.95
CA ILE A 56 -3.50 15.67 20.60
C ILE A 56 -2.34 16.57 21.02
N PHE A 57 -2.36 17.84 20.66
CA PHE A 57 -1.30 18.82 20.96
C PHE A 57 -1.07 18.94 22.46
N ILE A 58 -2.11 19.17 23.25
CA ILE A 58 -2.01 19.31 24.71
C ILE A 58 -1.49 17.99 25.33
N ALA A 59 -1.99 16.83 24.86
CA ALA A 59 -1.59 15.53 25.36
C ALA A 59 -0.14 15.17 25.05
N VAL A 60 0.49 15.80 24.06
CA VAL A 60 1.93 15.65 23.79
C VAL A 60 2.73 16.72 24.52
N VAL A 61 2.33 18.00 24.42
CA VAL A 61 3.13 19.12 24.93
C VAL A 61 3.22 19.15 26.45
N VAL A 62 2.12 18.85 27.18
CA VAL A 62 2.15 18.87 28.64
C VAL A 62 3.13 17.82 29.21
N PRO A 63 3.09 16.54 28.83
CA PRO A 63 4.08 15.58 29.27
C PRO A 63 5.49 15.86 28.71
N TYR A 64 5.59 16.45 27.51
CA TYR A 64 6.87 16.87 26.95
C TYR A 64 7.61 17.82 27.88
N LEU A 65 6.92 18.85 28.39
CA LEU A 65 7.47 19.83 29.34
C LEU A 65 7.82 19.22 30.71
N LEU A 66 7.15 18.13 31.08
CA LEU A 66 7.38 17.46 32.37
C LEU A 66 8.55 16.46 32.33
N PHE A 67 8.73 15.76 31.23
CA PHE A 67 9.67 14.61 31.15
C PHE A 67 10.91 14.86 30.31
N LEU A 68 10.92 15.87 29.41
CA LEU A 68 12.10 16.14 28.60
C LEU A 68 12.87 17.37 29.12
N PRO A 69 14.22 17.35 29.08
CA PRO A 69 15.02 18.50 29.47
C PRO A 69 14.85 19.63 28.46
N LEU A 70 14.80 20.87 28.93
CA LEU A 70 14.67 22.07 28.11
C LEU A 70 16.04 22.52 27.58
N THR A 71 16.58 21.79 26.63
CA THR A 71 17.77 22.18 25.87
C THR A 71 17.41 23.08 24.68
N LYS A 72 18.39 23.66 24.01
CA LYS A 72 18.16 24.46 22.80
C LYS A 72 17.40 23.66 21.73
N GLU A 73 17.75 22.39 21.54
CA GLU A 73 17.13 21.50 20.55
C GLU A 73 15.67 21.18 20.95
N THR A 74 15.43 20.77 22.22
CA THR A 74 14.08 20.43 22.69
C THR A 74 13.17 21.65 22.74
N LEU A 75 13.68 22.84 23.05
CA LEU A 75 12.94 24.10 22.92
C LEU A 75 12.60 24.42 21.46
N GLY A 76 13.55 24.18 20.56
CA GLY A 76 13.32 24.35 19.12
C GLY A 76 12.22 23.42 18.58
N ILE A 77 12.19 22.16 19.03
CA ILE A 77 11.14 21.17 18.70
C ILE A 77 9.79 21.64 19.26
N LEU A 78 9.75 22.08 20.50
CA LEU A 78 8.52 22.57 21.13
C LEU A 78 7.98 23.82 20.44
N ALA A 79 8.84 24.79 20.14
CA ALA A 79 8.47 26.01 19.44
C ALA A 79 8.00 25.72 18.00
N GLY A 80 8.72 24.86 17.27
CA GLY A 80 8.34 24.43 15.92
C GLY A 80 7.03 23.65 15.90
N GLY A 81 6.86 22.72 16.85
CA GLY A 81 5.61 21.97 17.02
C GLY A 81 4.41 22.86 17.38
N SER A 82 4.62 23.85 18.23
CA SER A 82 3.57 24.84 18.57
C SER A 82 3.23 25.73 17.37
N ALA A 83 4.25 26.15 16.60
CA ALA A 83 4.03 26.98 15.40
C ALA A 83 3.30 26.19 14.30
N ILE A 84 3.64 24.91 14.08
CA ILE A 84 2.99 24.07 13.06
C ILE A 84 1.56 23.74 13.47
N PHE A 85 1.31 23.47 14.77
CA PHE A 85 -0.02 23.32 15.32
C PHE A 85 -0.85 24.59 15.12
N GLY A 86 -0.29 25.76 15.45
CA GLY A 86 -0.94 27.06 15.23
C GLY A 86 -1.27 27.32 13.76
N LEU A 87 -0.36 26.98 12.84
CA LEU A 87 -0.60 27.06 11.39
C LEU A 87 -1.79 26.20 10.97
N GLY A 88 -1.83 24.94 11.44
CA GLY A 88 -2.92 24.02 11.14
C GLY A 88 -4.24 24.46 11.78
N LEU A 89 -4.21 25.03 13.00
CA LEU A 89 -5.41 25.56 13.66
C LEU A 89 -5.99 26.75 12.91
N ILE A 90 -5.13 27.66 12.40
CA ILE A 90 -5.58 28.78 11.57
C ILE A 90 -6.17 28.25 10.25
N ASP A 91 -5.57 27.21 9.66
CA ASP A 91 -6.09 26.60 8.42
C ASP A 91 -7.46 25.93 8.63
N ASP A 92 -7.63 25.22 9.75
CA ASP A 92 -8.93 24.63 10.15
C ASP A 92 -10.04 25.69 10.31
N LEU A 93 -9.71 26.94 10.64
CA LEU A 93 -10.67 28.00 10.89
C LEU A 93 -10.91 28.94 9.69
N ILE A 94 -9.87 29.19 8.85
CA ILE A 94 -9.90 30.29 7.85
C ILE A 94 -9.58 29.80 6.42
N GLU A 95 -9.16 28.55 6.21
CA GLU A 95 -8.68 27.99 4.94
C GLU A 95 -7.54 28.81 4.29
N ILE A 96 -6.31 28.44 4.59
CA ILE A 96 -5.09 29.08 4.02
C ILE A 96 -4.79 28.52 2.63
N SER A 97 -4.35 29.37 1.70
CA SER A 97 -3.91 28.87 0.38
C SER A 97 -2.74 27.87 0.52
N PRO A 98 -2.69 26.79 -0.30
CA PRO A 98 -1.64 25.76 -0.20
C PRO A 98 -0.21 26.33 -0.28
N GLN A 99 0.00 27.40 -1.08
CA GLN A 99 1.30 28.04 -1.24
C GLN A 99 1.75 28.75 0.05
N ARG A 100 0.85 29.46 0.73
CA ARG A 100 1.15 30.13 2.00
C ARG A 100 1.41 29.12 3.11
N LYS A 101 0.62 28.06 3.17
CA LYS A 101 0.80 26.96 4.10
C LYS A 101 2.15 26.29 3.92
N PHE A 102 2.54 25.99 2.67
CA PHE A 102 3.84 25.38 2.32
C PHE A 102 5.02 26.29 2.69
N LEU A 103 4.93 27.59 2.41
CA LEU A 103 5.98 28.55 2.76
C LEU A 103 6.15 28.65 4.29
N ALA A 104 5.06 28.72 5.05
CA ALA A 104 5.10 28.73 6.51
C ALA A 104 5.76 27.48 7.08
N GLN A 105 5.47 26.31 6.53
CA GLN A 105 6.12 25.05 6.92
C GLN A 105 7.64 25.10 6.68
N ILE A 106 8.10 25.63 5.54
CA ILE A 106 9.54 25.79 5.26
C ILE A 106 10.20 26.70 6.31
N ILE A 107 9.58 27.83 6.64
CA ILE A 107 10.11 28.78 7.64
C ILE A 107 10.18 28.10 9.02
N ILE A 108 9.13 27.40 9.45
CA ILE A 108 9.12 26.68 10.72
C ILE A 108 10.20 25.59 10.74
N ALA A 109 10.35 24.80 9.68
CA ALA A 109 11.39 23.80 9.56
C ALA A 109 12.80 24.42 9.64
N ALA A 110 13.03 25.56 8.97
CA ALA A 110 14.30 26.27 9.04
C ALA A 110 14.63 26.76 10.46
N LEU A 111 13.65 27.27 11.21
CA LEU A 111 13.83 27.67 12.60
C LEU A 111 14.22 26.50 13.51
N VAL A 112 13.64 25.33 13.30
CA VAL A 112 13.99 24.10 14.05
C VAL A 112 15.41 23.63 13.71
N VAL A 113 15.81 23.75 12.44
CA VAL A 113 17.20 23.45 12.03
C VAL A 113 18.20 24.42 12.67
N LEU A 114 17.86 25.70 12.76
CA LEU A 114 18.69 26.71 13.45
C LEU A 114 18.78 26.46 14.97
N ALA A 115 17.79 25.81 15.57
CA ALA A 115 17.84 25.35 16.97
C ALA A 115 18.80 24.16 17.18
N GLY A 116 19.29 23.52 16.11
CA GLY A 116 20.29 22.44 16.16
C GLY A 116 19.80 21.08 15.65
N VAL A 117 18.51 20.94 15.32
CA VAL A 117 17.95 19.69 14.80
C VAL A 117 18.26 19.56 13.31
N ARG A 118 19.20 18.74 12.97
CA ARG A 118 19.59 18.50 11.57
C ARG A 118 20.08 17.07 11.32
N ILE A 119 20.12 16.64 10.07
CA ILE A 119 20.71 15.37 9.60
C ILE A 119 22.24 15.44 9.81
N MET A 120 22.74 14.84 10.90
CA MET A 120 24.16 14.89 11.28
C MET A 120 25.05 13.98 10.43
N ILE A 121 24.47 12.94 9.83
CA ILE A 121 25.19 11.91 9.07
C ILE A 121 25.73 12.41 7.73
N ILE A 122 25.22 13.55 7.25
CA ILE A 122 25.66 14.16 6.01
C ILE A 122 26.81 15.12 6.32
N PRO A 123 28.04 14.86 5.79
CA PRO A 123 29.23 15.63 6.17
C PRO A 123 29.24 17.07 5.60
N ILE A 124 28.36 17.37 4.64
CA ILE A 124 28.25 18.68 4.01
C ILE A 124 27.15 19.50 4.68
N PRO A 125 27.47 20.50 5.55
CA PRO A 125 26.48 21.20 6.36
C PRO A 125 25.32 21.84 5.56
N PRO A 126 25.54 22.55 4.44
CA PRO A 126 24.46 23.14 3.64
C PRO A 126 23.50 22.07 3.09
N LEU A 127 24.03 20.93 2.65
CA LEU A 127 23.24 19.82 2.14
C LEU A 127 22.44 19.16 3.27
N ALA A 128 23.04 18.99 4.44
CA ALA A 128 22.36 18.47 5.62
C ALA A 128 21.17 19.36 6.03
N VAL A 129 21.36 20.67 6.07
CA VAL A 129 20.30 21.65 6.36
C VAL A 129 19.18 21.54 5.31
N PHE A 130 19.53 21.59 4.04
CA PHE A 130 18.57 21.51 2.92
C PHE A 130 17.73 20.24 2.97
N LEU A 131 18.37 19.07 3.13
CA LEU A 131 17.68 17.79 3.20
C LEU A 131 16.83 17.65 4.47
N THR A 132 17.26 18.25 5.59
CA THR A 132 16.46 18.27 6.82
C THR A 132 15.16 19.05 6.64
N ILE A 133 15.23 20.23 6.04
CA ILE A 133 14.04 21.07 5.76
C ILE A 133 13.10 20.32 4.83
N ILE A 134 13.62 19.75 3.74
CA ILE A 134 12.82 18.95 2.80
C ILE A 134 12.14 17.78 3.51
N TRP A 135 12.86 17.04 4.35
CA TRP A 135 12.32 15.90 5.09
C TRP A 135 11.18 16.32 6.01
N ILE A 136 11.41 17.37 6.85
CA ILE A 136 10.38 17.86 7.76
C ILE A 136 9.11 18.25 6.99
N VAL A 137 9.24 19.05 5.94
CA VAL A 137 8.11 19.53 5.14
C VAL A 137 7.43 18.37 4.40
N ALA A 138 8.21 17.47 3.80
CA ALA A 138 7.68 16.34 3.05
C ALA A 138 6.86 15.38 3.94
N ILE A 139 7.39 15.00 5.10
CA ILE A 139 6.69 14.09 6.02
C ILE A 139 5.49 14.77 6.69
N THR A 140 5.60 16.05 7.04
CA THR A 140 4.48 16.85 7.55
C THR A 140 3.30 16.82 6.57
N ASN A 141 3.56 17.07 5.28
CA ASN A 141 2.54 17.03 4.24
C ASN A 141 2.09 15.58 3.94
N ALA A 142 2.97 14.58 4.01
CA ALA A 142 2.61 13.19 3.76
C ALA A 142 1.59 12.67 4.78
N VAL A 143 1.76 13.01 6.07
CA VAL A 143 0.82 12.64 7.12
C VAL A 143 -0.48 13.45 7.01
N ASN A 144 -0.42 14.73 6.65
CA ASN A 144 -1.59 15.55 6.39
C ASN A 144 -2.42 15.01 5.20
N ILE A 145 -1.76 14.63 4.11
CA ILE A 145 -2.40 14.00 2.94
C ILE A 145 -2.99 12.62 3.30
N LEU A 146 -2.34 11.88 4.22
CA LEU A 146 -2.81 10.57 4.69
C LEU A 146 -4.06 10.65 5.58
N ASP A 147 -4.38 11.83 6.16
CA ASP A 147 -5.61 12.06 6.96
C ASP A 147 -6.85 12.18 6.07
N ASN A 148 -7.03 11.20 5.20
CA ASN A 148 -8.13 11.12 4.24
C ASN A 148 -9.20 10.08 4.61
N MET A 149 -9.00 9.32 5.71
CA MET A 149 -9.91 8.28 6.20
C MET A 149 -9.85 8.18 7.73
N ASP A 150 -11.02 7.91 8.34
CA ASP A 150 -11.20 7.77 9.78
C ASP A 150 -10.17 6.83 10.42
N GLY A 151 -9.36 7.35 11.35
CA GLY A 151 -8.37 6.58 12.10
C GLY A 151 -7.07 6.26 11.36
N LEU A 152 -6.92 6.62 10.08
CA LEU A 152 -5.76 6.24 9.30
C LEU A 152 -4.49 6.97 9.75
N ALA A 153 -4.50 8.30 9.79
CA ALA A 153 -3.33 9.08 10.17
C ALA A 153 -2.92 8.83 11.63
N SER A 154 -3.88 8.78 12.56
CA SER A 154 -3.61 8.45 13.96
C SER A 154 -3.11 7.01 14.14
N GLY A 155 -3.67 6.05 13.41
CA GLY A 155 -3.24 4.64 13.45
C GLY A 155 -1.82 4.44 12.91
N ILE A 156 -1.47 5.04 11.79
CA ILE A 156 -0.10 4.97 11.23
C ILE A 156 0.89 5.69 12.14
N THR A 157 0.52 6.84 12.72
CA THR A 157 1.36 7.54 13.70
C THR A 157 1.60 6.69 14.94
N LEU A 158 0.57 6.01 15.46
CA LEU A 158 0.71 5.07 16.58
C LEU A 158 1.73 3.98 16.27
N VAL A 159 1.61 3.32 15.12
CA VAL A 159 2.50 2.23 14.73
C VAL A 159 3.94 2.74 14.54
N ALA A 160 4.13 3.84 13.81
CA ALA A 160 5.45 4.42 13.59
C ALA A 160 6.11 4.85 14.90
N SER A 161 5.36 5.48 15.80
CA SER A 161 5.86 5.90 17.11
C SER A 161 6.20 4.70 18.02
N ALA A 162 5.37 3.66 18.04
CA ALA A 162 5.65 2.44 18.81
C ALA A 162 6.92 1.73 18.32
N CYS A 163 7.10 1.59 17.01
CA CYS A 163 8.32 1.02 16.44
C CYS A 163 9.55 1.91 16.69
N SER A 164 9.41 3.24 16.63
CA SER A 164 10.47 4.18 16.95
C SER A 164 10.87 4.10 18.44
N PHE A 165 9.88 3.89 19.33
CA PHE A 165 10.17 3.64 20.75
C PHE A 165 11.02 2.38 20.93
N VAL A 166 10.63 1.26 20.32
CA VAL A 166 11.39 0.00 20.41
C VAL A 166 12.81 0.20 19.89
N TYR A 167 12.97 0.85 18.73
CA TYR A 167 14.28 1.15 18.16
C TYR A 167 15.13 2.02 19.12
N ALA A 168 14.57 3.14 19.61
CA ALA A 168 15.25 4.05 20.50
C ALA A 168 15.63 3.41 21.85
N ALA A 169 14.77 2.53 22.38
CA ALA A 169 15.04 1.78 23.60
C ALA A 169 16.16 0.75 23.41
N LEU A 170 16.22 0.09 22.25
CA LEU A 170 17.29 -0.86 21.90
C LEU A 170 18.63 -0.16 21.60
N THR A 171 18.61 1.08 21.16
CA THR A 171 19.81 1.87 20.80
C THR A 171 20.24 2.86 21.88
N GLY A 172 19.59 2.86 23.06
CA GLY A 172 20.01 3.70 24.18
C GLY A 172 19.69 5.19 24.03
N MET A 173 18.62 5.57 23.32
CA MET A 173 18.22 6.96 23.04
C MET A 173 17.02 7.39 23.90
N PRO A 174 17.18 7.74 25.19
CA PRO A 174 16.07 7.92 26.13
C PRO A 174 15.12 9.08 25.75
N TYR A 175 15.62 10.17 25.23
CA TYR A 175 14.80 11.33 24.85
C TYR A 175 13.94 11.03 23.60
N VAL A 176 14.49 10.28 22.65
CA VAL A 176 13.76 9.81 21.47
C VAL A 176 12.68 8.81 21.87
N ALA A 177 13.00 7.89 22.79
CA ALA A 177 12.05 6.92 23.35
C ALA A 177 10.89 7.63 24.07
N LEU A 178 11.17 8.67 24.88
CA LEU A 178 10.13 9.47 25.53
C LEU A 178 9.23 10.16 24.51
N LEU A 179 9.79 10.88 23.54
CA LEU A 179 9.00 11.53 22.51
C LEU A 179 8.12 10.54 21.71
N ALA A 180 8.68 9.38 21.38
CA ALA A 180 7.93 8.32 20.71
C ALA A 180 6.74 7.82 21.53
N LEU A 181 6.92 7.65 22.84
CA LEU A 181 5.84 7.23 23.76
C LEU A 181 4.76 8.30 23.93
N LEU A 182 5.13 9.59 23.97
CA LEU A 182 4.15 10.68 24.01
C LEU A 182 3.26 10.67 22.76
N LEU A 183 3.87 10.52 21.58
CA LEU A 183 3.13 10.44 20.31
C LEU A 183 2.28 9.16 20.23
N ALA A 184 2.81 8.03 20.68
CA ALA A 184 2.07 6.76 20.71
C ALA A 184 0.86 6.84 21.65
N GLY A 185 1.03 7.40 22.87
CA GLY A 185 -0.06 7.60 23.84
C GLY A 185 -1.16 8.51 23.32
N ALA A 186 -0.79 9.68 22.77
CA ALA A 186 -1.73 10.63 22.18
C ALA A 186 -2.47 10.02 20.98
N SER A 187 -1.75 9.33 20.08
CA SER A 187 -2.34 8.70 18.88
C SER A 187 -3.27 7.56 19.24
N LEU A 188 -2.88 6.70 20.19
CA LEU A 188 -3.72 5.60 20.67
C LEU A 188 -5.02 6.11 21.30
N GLY A 189 -4.93 7.06 22.23
CA GLY A 189 -6.12 7.62 22.89
C GLY A 189 -7.02 8.37 21.92
N PHE A 190 -6.46 9.11 20.95
CA PHE A 190 -7.25 9.78 19.93
C PHE A 190 -7.96 8.78 19.00
N LEU A 191 -7.31 7.66 18.67
CA LEU A 191 -7.85 6.61 17.83
C LEU A 191 -9.17 6.03 18.39
N PHE A 192 -9.38 5.98 19.70
CA PHE A 192 -10.66 5.57 20.30
C PHE A 192 -11.85 6.43 19.85
N PHE A 193 -11.61 7.69 19.52
CA PHE A 193 -12.66 8.62 19.08
C PHE A 193 -12.68 8.83 17.56
N ASN A 194 -11.55 8.62 16.92
CA ASN A 194 -11.35 8.87 15.49
C ASN A 194 -11.45 7.60 14.63
N PHE A 195 -11.41 6.38 15.23
CA PHE A 195 -11.61 5.13 14.47
C PHE A 195 -13.03 5.05 13.92
N HIS A 196 -13.13 4.47 12.71
CA HIS A 196 -14.40 4.45 11.97
C HIS A 196 -15.57 3.76 12.73
N PRO A 197 -16.75 4.37 12.88
CA PRO A 197 -17.14 5.72 12.45
C PRO A 197 -16.62 6.80 13.42
N ALA A 198 -15.89 7.79 12.88
CA ALA A 198 -15.27 8.83 13.68
C ALA A 198 -16.28 9.72 14.40
N LYS A 199 -15.98 10.07 15.66
CA LYS A 199 -16.74 11.04 16.47
C LYS A 199 -16.13 12.44 16.37
N ILE A 200 -14.87 12.54 15.97
CA ILE A 200 -14.09 13.77 15.82
C ILE A 200 -13.00 13.57 14.76
N PHE A 201 -12.75 14.61 13.96
CA PHE A 201 -11.61 14.70 13.06
C PHE A 201 -10.48 15.48 13.73
N MET A 202 -9.22 15.10 13.42
CA MET A 202 -8.08 15.80 13.98
C MET A 202 -7.85 17.17 13.35
N GLY A 203 -8.29 17.36 12.10
CA GLY A 203 -8.07 18.57 11.34
C GLY A 203 -6.61 18.76 10.91
N ASP A 204 -6.34 19.86 10.22
CA ASP A 204 -4.99 20.24 9.81
C ASP A 204 -4.10 20.56 11.02
N SER A 205 -4.66 21.07 12.10
CA SER A 205 -3.98 21.26 13.39
C SER A 205 -3.38 19.96 13.94
N GLY A 206 -4.11 18.84 13.85
CA GLY A 206 -3.65 17.54 14.34
C GLY A 206 -2.71 16.85 13.37
N SER A 207 -3.07 16.76 12.10
CA SER A 207 -2.33 16.01 11.10
C SER A 207 -0.96 16.64 10.77
N LEU A 208 -0.88 17.97 10.68
CA LEU A 208 0.39 18.69 10.53
C LEU A 208 1.29 18.52 11.76
N PHE A 209 0.72 18.63 12.98
CA PHE A 209 1.47 18.43 14.21
C PHE A 209 2.03 17.00 14.33
N LEU A 210 1.23 15.98 14.06
CA LEU A 210 1.68 14.59 14.07
C LEU A 210 2.75 14.32 13.00
N GLY A 211 2.56 14.82 11.79
CA GLY A 211 3.54 14.68 10.70
C GLY A 211 4.87 15.36 11.01
N PHE A 212 4.83 16.57 11.53
CA PHE A 212 6.00 17.31 11.99
C PHE A 212 6.72 16.54 13.12
N SER A 213 5.98 16.09 14.13
CA SER A 213 6.56 15.35 15.26
C SER A 213 7.18 14.02 14.82
N LEU A 214 6.53 13.27 13.89
CA LEU A 214 7.11 12.06 13.32
C LEU A 214 8.37 12.34 12.49
N SER A 215 8.39 13.43 11.72
CA SER A 215 9.57 13.81 10.95
C SER A 215 10.77 14.04 11.86
N LEU A 216 10.58 14.76 12.97
CA LEU A 216 11.64 15.01 13.96
C LEU A 216 12.02 13.74 14.73
N LEU A 217 11.05 12.92 15.14
CA LEU A 217 11.29 11.65 15.81
C LEU A 217 12.21 10.75 14.99
N THR A 218 11.98 10.64 13.70
CA THR A 218 12.78 9.81 12.79
C THR A 218 14.17 10.41 12.53
N ILE A 219 14.28 11.72 12.50
CA ILE A 219 15.54 12.46 12.40
C ILE A 219 16.40 12.20 13.67
N MET A 220 15.86 12.41 14.84
CA MET A 220 16.59 12.28 16.11
C MET A 220 16.98 10.83 16.42
N GLY A 221 16.14 9.87 16.00
CA GLY A 221 16.32 8.43 16.28
C GLY A 221 17.50 7.78 15.56
N THR A 222 18.09 8.43 14.57
CA THR A 222 19.08 7.77 13.70
C THR A 222 20.51 8.29 13.83
N TRP A 223 20.79 9.32 14.63
CA TRP A 223 21.93 10.22 14.30
C TRP A 223 23.07 10.28 15.28
N ARG A 224 22.90 9.88 16.52
CA ARG A 224 24.00 10.00 17.50
C ARG A 224 24.90 8.78 17.61
N GLU A 225 24.42 7.57 17.28
CA GLU A 225 25.13 6.32 17.57
C GLU A 225 24.99 5.23 16.51
N ALA A 226 24.59 5.57 15.26
CA ALA A 226 24.47 4.55 14.23
C ALA A 226 25.85 4.06 13.80
N THR A 227 26.20 2.85 14.25
CA THR A 227 27.36 2.10 13.78
C THR A 227 27.27 1.78 12.28
N ASN A 228 26.08 1.91 11.70
CA ASN A 228 25.79 1.65 10.29
C ASN A 228 25.11 2.88 9.66
N LEU A 229 25.87 3.61 8.82
CA LEU A 229 25.42 4.78 8.06
C LEU A 229 24.11 4.54 7.28
N MET A 230 23.97 3.35 6.68
CA MET A 230 22.79 3.00 5.88
C MET A 230 21.56 2.75 6.75
N ALA A 231 21.70 2.08 7.88
CA ALA A 231 20.59 1.89 8.81
C ALA A 231 20.02 3.25 9.25
N ALA A 232 20.90 4.21 9.54
CA ALA A 232 20.51 5.55 9.93
C ALA A 232 19.77 6.34 8.83
N LEU A 233 20.18 6.21 7.57
CA LEU A 233 19.51 6.88 6.44
C LEU A 233 18.20 6.20 6.05
N LEU A 234 18.13 4.88 6.18
CA LEU A 234 17.02 4.08 5.67
C LEU A 234 15.91 3.85 6.70
N PHE A 235 16.25 3.86 8.01
CA PHE A 235 15.26 3.74 9.07
C PHE A 235 14.10 4.73 8.94
N PRO A 236 14.32 6.06 8.76
CA PRO A 236 13.24 7.02 8.57
C PRO A 236 12.34 6.70 7.37
N ILE A 237 12.93 6.28 6.26
CA ILE A 237 12.20 5.96 5.02
C ILE A 237 11.35 4.71 5.21
N VAL A 238 11.91 3.67 5.83
CA VAL A 238 11.22 2.39 6.02
C VAL A 238 10.10 2.52 7.04
N ILE A 239 10.31 3.19 8.16
CA ILE A 239 9.27 3.34 9.20
C ILE A 239 8.09 4.21 8.74
N LEU A 240 8.34 5.17 7.84
CA LEU A 240 7.35 6.05 7.24
C LEU A 240 6.96 5.62 5.81
N ALA A 241 7.20 4.34 5.46
CA ALA A 241 6.95 3.84 4.12
C ALA A 241 5.50 4.03 3.65
N VAL A 242 4.51 3.86 4.55
CA VAL A 242 3.09 4.01 4.18
C VAL A 242 2.71 5.45 3.82
N PRO A 243 3.00 6.49 4.64
CA PRO A 243 2.74 7.88 4.24
C PRO A 243 3.53 8.30 2.99
N ILE A 244 4.80 7.89 2.87
CA ILE A 244 5.63 8.17 1.67
C ILE A 244 5.02 7.52 0.43
N PHE A 245 4.62 6.26 0.54
CA PHE A 245 3.99 5.53 -0.56
C PHE A 245 2.67 6.18 -1.01
N ASP A 246 1.76 6.47 -0.06
CA ASP A 246 0.45 7.05 -0.40
C ASP A 246 0.61 8.40 -1.09
N THR A 247 1.46 9.27 -0.55
CA THR A 247 1.74 10.60 -1.14
C THR A 247 2.38 10.48 -2.53
N THR A 248 3.31 9.54 -2.71
CA THR A 248 3.96 9.30 -4.01
C THR A 248 2.95 8.76 -5.03
N LEU A 249 2.12 7.78 -4.63
CA LEU A 249 1.06 7.21 -5.48
C LEU A 249 0.07 8.30 -5.92
N VAL A 250 -0.42 9.10 -4.97
CA VAL A 250 -1.37 10.19 -5.25
C VAL A 250 -0.76 11.23 -6.18
N SER A 251 0.45 11.69 -5.88
CA SER A 251 1.16 12.70 -6.69
C SER A 251 1.36 12.20 -8.13
N PHE A 252 1.82 10.95 -8.27
CA PHE A 252 2.04 10.32 -9.57
C PHE A 252 0.72 10.18 -10.36
N MET A 253 -0.35 9.71 -9.71
CA MET A 253 -1.65 9.51 -10.34
C MET A 253 -2.29 10.85 -10.75
N ARG A 254 -2.19 11.89 -9.92
CA ARG A 254 -2.71 13.23 -10.24
C ARG A 254 -1.95 13.84 -11.41
N THR A 255 -0.63 13.79 -11.39
CA THR A 255 0.21 14.28 -12.49
C THR A 255 -0.08 13.54 -13.81
N GLN A 256 -0.23 12.21 -13.78
CA GLN A 256 -0.60 11.44 -14.97
C GLN A 256 -1.98 11.81 -15.54
N ASN A 257 -2.90 12.22 -14.68
CA ASN A 257 -4.26 12.63 -15.08
C ASN A 257 -4.36 14.14 -15.32
N GLY A 258 -3.26 14.90 -15.34
CA GLY A 258 -3.25 16.35 -15.58
C GLY A 258 -3.90 17.18 -14.46
N ARG A 259 -3.96 16.62 -13.23
CA ARG A 259 -4.52 17.30 -12.06
C ARG A 259 -3.43 17.89 -11.19
N SER A 260 -3.73 18.97 -10.48
CA SER A 260 -2.82 19.53 -9.48
C SER A 260 -2.61 18.56 -8.32
N ILE A 261 -1.37 18.44 -7.83
CA ILE A 261 -1.02 17.63 -6.67
C ILE A 261 -1.77 18.13 -5.41
N ALA A 262 -1.98 19.43 -5.30
CA ALA A 262 -2.68 20.07 -4.18
C ALA A 262 -4.23 19.91 -4.23
N GLN A 263 -4.79 19.41 -5.33
CA GLN A 263 -6.24 19.25 -5.48
C GLN A 263 -6.71 18.02 -4.70
N GLY A 264 -7.68 18.15 -3.80
CA GLY A 264 -8.32 17.04 -3.09
C GLY A 264 -8.93 16.00 -4.05
N GLY A 265 -9.10 14.76 -3.62
CA GLY A 265 -9.73 13.72 -4.43
C GLY A 265 -9.59 12.31 -3.82
N ARG A 266 -10.21 11.33 -4.50
CA ARG A 266 -10.25 9.92 -4.08
C ARG A 266 -9.09 9.09 -4.64
N ASP A 267 -7.91 9.69 -4.84
CA ASP A 267 -6.75 9.06 -5.50
C ASP A 267 -5.91 8.18 -4.55
N HIS A 268 -6.14 8.26 -3.25
CA HIS A 268 -5.38 7.63 -2.18
C HIS A 268 -5.43 6.09 -2.21
N SER A 269 -4.40 5.45 -1.68
CA SER A 269 -4.34 4.00 -1.52
C SER A 269 -5.52 3.47 -0.70
N SER A 270 -5.90 4.17 0.38
CA SER A 270 -7.04 3.88 1.23
C SER A 270 -8.36 3.85 0.46
N HIS A 271 -8.64 4.89 -0.34
CA HIS A 271 -9.84 4.97 -1.17
C HIS A 271 -9.88 3.86 -2.22
N ARG A 272 -8.74 3.55 -2.85
CA ARG A 272 -8.63 2.48 -3.85
C ARG A 272 -8.90 1.10 -3.26
N LEU A 273 -8.46 0.83 -2.02
CA LEU A 273 -8.78 -0.39 -1.30
C LEU A 273 -10.28 -0.50 -1.00
N VAL A 274 -10.95 0.60 -0.63
CA VAL A 274 -12.41 0.60 -0.46
C VAL A 274 -13.12 0.36 -1.81
N PHE A 275 -12.65 0.95 -2.91
CA PHE A 275 -13.19 0.65 -4.25
C PHE A 275 -12.98 -0.82 -4.68
N LEU A 276 -12.00 -1.50 -4.11
CA LEU A 276 -11.78 -2.94 -4.29
C LEU A 276 -12.70 -3.81 -3.39
N GLY A 277 -13.53 -3.19 -2.53
CA GLY A 277 -14.54 -3.86 -1.70
C GLY A 277 -14.14 -4.09 -0.24
N PHE A 278 -13.02 -3.50 0.22
CA PHE A 278 -12.73 -3.48 1.65
C PHE A 278 -13.65 -2.50 2.38
N SER A 279 -14.07 -2.82 3.60
CA SER A 279 -14.66 -1.81 4.47
C SER A 279 -13.58 -0.84 4.95
N GLU A 280 -13.98 0.41 5.31
CA GLU A 280 -13.06 1.43 5.82
C GLU A 280 -12.23 0.91 7.00
N ARG A 281 -12.86 0.22 7.97
CA ARG A 281 -12.15 -0.41 9.10
C ARG A 281 -11.08 -1.40 8.67
N LYS A 282 -11.41 -2.31 7.74
CA LYS A 282 -10.44 -3.30 7.23
C LYS A 282 -9.30 -2.64 6.47
N THR A 283 -9.59 -1.58 5.73
CA THR A 283 -8.58 -0.79 5.01
C THR A 283 -7.57 -0.17 5.96
N VAL A 284 -8.04 0.49 7.02
CA VAL A 284 -7.17 1.10 8.03
C VAL A 284 -6.32 0.05 8.75
N ILE A 285 -6.94 -1.05 9.19
CA ILE A 285 -6.21 -2.16 9.85
C ILE A 285 -5.14 -2.76 8.90
N LEU A 286 -5.46 -2.95 7.62
CA LEU A 286 -4.50 -3.46 6.63
C LEU A 286 -3.31 -2.52 6.46
N LEU A 287 -3.55 -1.22 6.32
CA LEU A 287 -2.47 -0.24 6.17
C LEU A 287 -1.63 -0.10 7.45
N MET A 288 -2.26 -0.18 8.64
CA MET A 288 -1.54 -0.27 9.92
C MET A 288 -0.70 -1.54 10.02
N ALA A 289 -1.21 -2.68 9.58
CA ALA A 289 -0.46 -3.95 9.57
C ALA A 289 0.75 -3.87 8.61
N ILE A 290 0.58 -3.28 7.42
CA ILE A 290 1.69 -3.01 6.50
C ILE A 290 2.73 -2.10 7.17
N ALA A 291 2.31 -1.01 7.81
CA ALA A 291 3.22 -0.12 8.55
C ALA A 291 3.96 -0.85 9.68
N ALA A 292 3.29 -1.77 10.41
CA ALA A 292 3.90 -2.57 11.47
C ALA A 292 4.97 -3.52 10.91
N VAL A 293 4.73 -4.15 9.76
CA VAL A 293 5.73 -4.98 9.06
C VAL A 293 6.95 -4.14 8.68
N PHE A 294 6.74 -2.96 8.07
CA PHE A 294 7.85 -2.06 7.73
C PHE A 294 8.58 -1.56 8.98
N GLY A 295 7.86 -1.24 10.06
CA GLY A 295 8.44 -0.86 11.34
C GLY A 295 9.29 -1.98 11.96
N ALA A 296 8.83 -3.23 11.93
CA ALA A 296 9.60 -4.38 12.38
C ALA A 296 10.87 -4.57 11.54
N VAL A 297 10.77 -4.45 10.21
CA VAL A 297 11.94 -4.48 9.33
C VAL A 297 12.91 -3.34 9.65
N ALA A 298 12.42 -2.11 9.87
CA ALA A 298 13.26 -0.97 10.23
C ALA A 298 14.07 -1.24 11.50
N ILE A 299 13.47 -1.90 12.51
CA ILE A 299 14.15 -2.29 13.75
C ILE A 299 15.22 -3.36 13.46
N LEU A 300 14.93 -4.35 12.62
CA LEU A 300 15.88 -5.42 12.27
C LEU A 300 17.10 -4.91 11.48
N LEU A 301 16.92 -3.85 10.67
CA LEU A 301 18.01 -3.28 9.87
C LEU A 301 19.21 -2.79 10.72
N LYS A 302 19.01 -2.48 12.01
CA LYS A 302 20.10 -2.00 12.89
C LYS A 302 21.23 -3.01 13.07
N ASP A 303 20.89 -4.32 13.06
CA ASP A 303 21.82 -5.42 13.31
C ASP A 303 22.33 -6.08 12.03
N LEU A 304 21.84 -5.64 10.86
CA LEU A 304 22.18 -6.22 9.56
C LEU A 304 23.38 -5.52 8.91
N SER A 305 24.10 -6.27 8.07
CA SER A 305 25.14 -5.68 7.22
C SER A 305 24.55 -4.71 6.21
N LEU A 306 25.40 -3.80 5.67
CA LEU A 306 25.01 -2.88 4.60
C LEU A 306 24.31 -3.60 3.44
N PHE A 307 24.89 -4.68 2.95
CA PHE A 307 24.37 -5.42 1.81
C PHE A 307 23.03 -6.06 2.10
N SER A 308 22.87 -6.72 3.26
CA SER A 308 21.59 -7.29 3.69
C SER A 308 20.50 -6.23 3.79
N SER A 309 20.83 -5.07 4.36
CA SER A 309 19.92 -3.94 4.48
C SER A 309 19.46 -3.42 3.12
N LEU A 310 20.40 -3.23 2.18
CA LEU A 310 20.07 -2.78 0.81
C LEU A 310 19.16 -3.76 0.08
N ILE A 311 19.40 -5.06 0.19
CA ILE A 311 18.57 -6.09 -0.45
C ILE A 311 17.15 -6.06 0.10
N ILE A 312 16.99 -6.03 1.43
CA ILE A 312 15.67 -6.00 2.07
C ILE A 312 14.90 -4.76 1.63
N ILE A 313 15.54 -3.60 1.63
CA ILE A 313 14.90 -2.35 1.21
C ILE A 313 14.51 -2.39 -0.26
N LEU A 314 15.39 -2.94 -1.10
CA LEU A 314 15.13 -3.10 -2.52
C LEU A 314 13.92 -4.01 -2.76
N LEU A 315 13.83 -5.13 -2.04
CA LEU A 315 12.67 -6.04 -2.09
C LEU A 315 11.39 -5.37 -1.60
N LEU A 316 11.45 -4.59 -0.51
CA LEU A 316 10.32 -3.81 -0.01
C LEU A 316 9.89 -2.74 -1.01
N ALA A 317 10.84 -2.04 -1.64
CA ALA A 317 10.55 -1.04 -2.67
C ALA A 317 9.86 -1.68 -3.89
N VAL A 318 10.30 -2.88 -4.31
CA VAL A 318 9.64 -3.64 -5.36
C VAL A 318 8.23 -4.04 -4.95
N ALA A 319 8.06 -4.61 -3.75
CA ALA A 319 6.74 -5.01 -3.26
C ALA A 319 5.76 -3.83 -3.22
N MET A 320 6.20 -2.66 -2.71
CA MET A 320 5.40 -1.44 -2.69
C MET A 320 5.13 -0.89 -4.09
N SER A 321 6.09 -0.99 -5.01
CA SER A 321 5.90 -0.58 -6.40
C SER A 321 4.89 -1.47 -7.12
N VAL A 322 4.97 -2.79 -6.94
CA VAL A 322 4.01 -3.77 -7.46
C VAL A 322 2.61 -3.49 -6.90
N PHE A 323 2.51 -3.25 -5.60
CA PHE A 323 1.25 -2.87 -4.95
C PHE A 323 0.71 -1.53 -5.48
N GLY A 324 1.57 -0.54 -5.66
CA GLY A 324 1.21 0.77 -6.22
C GLY A 324 0.66 0.70 -7.64
N ILE A 325 1.25 -0.13 -8.50
CA ILE A 325 0.75 -0.34 -9.87
C ILE A 325 -0.59 -1.07 -9.86
N PHE A 326 -0.72 -2.06 -9.01
CA PHE A 326 -1.99 -2.74 -8.84
C PHE A 326 -3.08 -1.75 -8.42
N LEU A 327 -2.85 -0.96 -7.37
CA LEU A 327 -3.79 0.07 -6.93
C LEU A 327 -4.02 1.14 -8.01
N GLY A 328 -2.97 1.57 -8.71
CA GLY A 328 -3.05 2.53 -9.82
C GLY A 328 -3.96 2.09 -10.97
N GLY A 329 -4.12 0.77 -11.16
CA GLY A 329 -5.05 0.18 -12.13
C GLY A 329 -6.52 0.29 -11.73
N VAL A 330 -6.86 0.60 -10.48
CA VAL A 330 -8.23 0.77 -9.99
C VAL A 330 -8.79 2.09 -10.51
N LYS A 331 -9.90 2.04 -11.28
CA LYS A 331 -10.56 3.23 -11.81
C LYS A 331 -11.41 3.88 -10.73
N VAL A 332 -11.01 5.06 -10.28
CA VAL A 332 -11.67 5.83 -9.22
C VAL A 332 -12.63 6.88 -9.80
N TYR A 333 -12.44 7.30 -11.07
CA TYR A 333 -13.22 8.34 -11.72
C TYR A 333 -14.02 7.76 -12.90
N ALA A 334 -15.22 8.32 -13.13
CA ALA A 334 -16.08 7.95 -14.26
C ALA A 334 -15.43 8.29 -15.63
N PRO A 335 -15.75 7.55 -16.70
CA PRO A 335 -15.33 7.89 -18.05
C PRO A 335 -15.87 9.28 -18.45
N GLY A 336 -14.99 10.18 -18.91
CA GLY A 336 -15.34 11.56 -19.31
C GLY A 336 -14.82 12.66 -18.38
N GLN A 337 -14.46 12.35 -17.13
CA GLN A 337 -13.86 13.32 -16.18
C GLN A 337 -12.33 13.42 -16.29
N ARG A 338 -11.72 12.85 -17.32
CA ARG A 338 -10.26 12.92 -17.50
C ARG A 338 -9.88 14.22 -18.20
N PRO A 339 -9.17 15.14 -17.54
CA PRO A 339 -8.55 16.27 -18.21
C PRO A 339 -7.54 15.78 -19.26
N LYS A 340 -7.43 16.48 -20.39
CA LYS A 340 -6.39 16.21 -21.40
C LYS A 340 -5.02 16.40 -20.73
N SER A 341 -4.14 15.40 -20.80
CA SER A 341 -2.83 15.46 -20.17
C SER A 341 -2.00 16.62 -20.75
N VAL A 342 -1.58 17.54 -19.89
CA VAL A 342 -0.71 18.67 -20.25
C VAL A 342 0.73 18.20 -20.59
N LEU A 343 1.08 16.96 -20.24
CA LEU A 343 2.39 16.34 -20.40
C LEU A 343 2.76 15.94 -21.83
N ALA A 344 1.85 16.10 -22.82
CA ALA A 344 2.06 15.63 -24.19
C ALA A 344 2.98 16.54 -25.07
N LYS A 345 3.61 17.58 -24.51
CA LYS A 345 4.37 18.57 -25.30
C LYS A 345 5.85 18.21 -25.58
N SER A 346 6.42 17.17 -24.92
CA SER A 346 7.81 16.74 -25.15
C SER A 346 7.85 15.39 -25.87
N PRO A 347 8.55 15.24 -27.02
CA PRO A 347 8.68 13.98 -27.75
C PRO A 347 9.31 12.86 -26.90
N LEU A 348 10.33 13.17 -26.11
CA LEU A 348 10.98 12.25 -25.18
C LEU A 348 10.02 11.78 -24.08
N LEU A 349 9.25 12.70 -23.51
CA LEU A 349 8.28 12.39 -22.46
C LEU A 349 7.13 11.55 -23.01
N SER A 350 6.67 11.81 -24.24
CA SER A 350 5.65 11.00 -24.91
C SER A 350 6.14 9.58 -25.18
N LEU A 351 7.40 9.38 -25.57
CA LEU A 351 8.00 8.06 -25.76
C LEU A 351 8.08 7.27 -24.43
N VAL A 352 8.56 7.92 -23.37
CA VAL A 352 8.59 7.32 -22.01
C VAL A 352 7.18 6.97 -21.52
N LEU A 353 6.21 7.83 -21.76
CA LEU A 353 4.80 7.59 -21.39
C LEU A 353 4.15 6.48 -22.22
N MET A 354 4.51 6.30 -23.49
CA MET A 354 4.05 5.19 -24.32
C MET A 354 4.60 3.84 -23.81
N HIS A 355 5.86 3.78 -23.41
CA HIS A 355 6.54 2.54 -22.96
C HIS A 355 6.62 2.41 -21.43
N LYS A 356 5.92 3.25 -20.68
CA LYS A 356 6.00 3.31 -19.21
C LYS A 356 5.81 1.96 -18.50
N LYS A 357 4.93 1.10 -19.03
CA LYS A 357 4.72 -0.24 -18.47
C LYS A 357 5.94 -1.13 -18.66
N GLN A 358 6.51 -1.12 -19.86
CA GLN A 358 7.69 -1.92 -20.22
C GLN A 358 8.92 -1.47 -19.42
N ILE A 359 9.17 -0.15 -19.39
CA ILE A 359 10.27 0.44 -18.61
C ILE A 359 10.14 0.04 -17.14
N PHE A 360 8.94 0.15 -16.59
CA PHE A 360 8.70 -0.25 -15.21
C PHE A 360 8.94 -1.75 -15.00
N GLN A 361 8.46 -2.61 -15.89
CA GLN A 361 8.68 -4.06 -15.82
C GLN A 361 10.17 -4.40 -15.83
N ILE A 362 10.95 -3.77 -16.71
CA ILE A 362 12.39 -3.93 -16.78
C ILE A 362 13.07 -3.48 -15.48
N LEU A 363 12.67 -2.33 -14.92
CA LEU A 363 13.22 -1.85 -13.65
C LEU A 363 12.95 -2.81 -12.49
N VAL A 364 11.72 -3.33 -12.38
CA VAL A 364 11.35 -4.32 -11.37
C VAL A 364 12.16 -5.60 -11.55
N ASP A 365 12.24 -6.12 -12.78
CA ASP A 365 12.99 -7.35 -13.06
C ASP A 365 14.49 -7.14 -12.77
N THR A 366 15.09 -6.02 -13.18
CA THR A 366 16.49 -5.68 -12.87
C THR A 366 16.75 -5.70 -11.36
N THR A 367 15.85 -5.07 -10.61
CA THR A 367 15.91 -5.01 -9.15
C THR A 367 15.81 -6.39 -8.52
N LEU A 368 14.86 -7.22 -8.99
CA LEU A 368 14.71 -8.60 -8.50
C LEU A 368 15.93 -9.46 -8.82
N LEU A 369 16.47 -9.34 -10.03
CA LEU A 369 17.67 -10.07 -10.45
C LEU A 369 18.88 -9.71 -9.59
N ALA A 370 19.08 -8.41 -9.32
CA ALA A 370 20.13 -7.97 -8.41
C ALA A 370 19.92 -8.54 -7.00
N ALA A 371 18.69 -8.41 -6.45
CA ALA A 371 18.36 -8.88 -5.11
C ALA A 371 18.52 -10.41 -4.97
N THR A 372 18.06 -11.20 -5.94
CA THR A 372 18.18 -12.68 -5.90
C THR A 372 19.63 -13.13 -5.96
N TYR A 373 20.46 -12.46 -6.77
CA TYR A 373 21.88 -12.74 -6.85
C TYR A 373 22.60 -12.41 -5.56
N PHE A 374 22.35 -11.25 -4.96
CA PHE A 374 22.88 -10.91 -3.64
C PHE A 374 22.44 -11.89 -2.55
N LEU A 375 21.15 -12.28 -2.54
CA LEU A 375 20.65 -13.29 -1.60
C LEU A 375 21.38 -14.63 -1.76
N ALA A 376 21.71 -15.04 -2.98
CA ALA A 376 22.48 -16.25 -3.22
C ALA A 376 23.88 -16.16 -2.58
N PHE A 377 24.54 -14.98 -2.63
CA PHE A 377 25.80 -14.75 -1.91
C PHE A 377 25.62 -14.81 -0.39
N LEU A 378 24.58 -14.17 0.16
CA LEU A 378 24.30 -14.20 1.60
C LEU A 378 24.02 -15.61 2.10
N PHE A 379 23.28 -16.42 1.37
CA PHE A 379 23.03 -17.82 1.73
C PHE A 379 24.30 -18.68 1.70
N ARG A 380 25.25 -18.34 0.82
CA ARG A 380 26.49 -19.09 0.69
C ARG A 380 27.58 -18.66 1.67
N PHE A 381 27.74 -17.35 1.89
CA PHE A 381 28.89 -16.79 2.61
C PHE A 381 28.50 -16.12 3.95
N GLY A 382 27.20 -15.97 4.23
CA GLY A 382 26.70 -15.30 5.42
C GLY A 382 26.65 -13.77 5.28
N GLN A 383 26.38 -13.07 6.38
CA GLN A 383 26.14 -11.62 6.36
C GLN A 383 27.41 -10.77 6.20
N ALA A 384 28.58 -11.30 6.59
CA ALA A 384 29.85 -10.59 6.51
C ALA A 384 30.61 -10.98 5.25
N LEU A 385 30.24 -10.36 4.11
CA LEU A 385 30.95 -10.57 2.86
C LEU A 385 32.36 -9.95 2.93
N ARG A 386 33.35 -10.70 2.46
CA ARG A 386 34.75 -10.26 2.36
C ARG A 386 34.96 -9.43 1.09
N THR A 387 36.05 -8.67 1.04
CA THR A 387 36.38 -7.76 -0.09
C THR A 387 36.40 -8.49 -1.43
N TRP A 388 36.93 -9.74 -1.47
CA TRP A 388 37.00 -10.53 -2.71
C TRP A 388 35.60 -11.00 -3.19
N GLU A 389 34.67 -11.30 -2.26
CA GLU A 389 33.30 -11.68 -2.59
C GLU A 389 32.53 -10.49 -3.16
N ILE A 390 32.77 -9.29 -2.62
CA ILE A 390 32.19 -8.04 -3.14
C ILE A 390 32.73 -7.79 -4.56
N GLY A 391 34.04 -7.91 -4.78
CA GLY A 391 34.63 -7.75 -6.10
C GLY A 391 34.08 -8.73 -7.12
N LEU A 392 33.80 -9.98 -6.69
CA LEU A 392 33.17 -10.97 -7.54
C LEU A 392 31.72 -10.62 -7.91
N ILE A 393 30.94 -10.05 -6.97
CA ILE A 393 29.60 -9.55 -7.25
C ILE A 393 29.67 -8.40 -8.27
N GLU A 394 30.53 -7.41 -8.06
CA GLU A 394 30.66 -6.24 -8.93
C GLU A 394 30.97 -6.64 -10.40
N GLN A 395 31.80 -7.66 -10.59
CA GLN A 395 32.20 -8.12 -11.91
C GLN A 395 31.15 -9.01 -12.59
N THR A 396 30.45 -9.86 -11.84
CA THR A 396 29.53 -10.86 -12.41
C THR A 396 28.08 -10.40 -12.48
N LEU A 397 27.64 -9.49 -11.60
CA LEU A 397 26.26 -9.00 -11.58
C LEU A 397 25.79 -8.35 -12.90
N PRO A 398 26.60 -7.50 -13.57
CA PRO A 398 26.21 -6.94 -14.87
C PRO A 398 25.96 -8.02 -15.92
N ILE A 399 26.78 -9.07 -15.95
CA ILE A 399 26.63 -10.21 -16.89
C ILE A 399 25.30 -10.91 -16.64
N ILE A 400 24.99 -11.22 -15.36
CA ILE A 400 23.75 -11.90 -14.97
C ILE A 400 22.53 -11.08 -15.31
N ILE A 401 22.55 -9.78 -15.02
CA ILE A 401 21.43 -8.88 -15.34
C ILE A 401 21.23 -8.82 -16.85
N LEU A 402 22.28 -8.55 -17.63
CA LEU A 402 22.17 -8.37 -19.07
C LEU A 402 21.69 -9.64 -19.77
N THR A 403 22.26 -10.80 -19.44
CA THR A 403 21.87 -12.08 -20.05
C THR A 403 20.44 -12.47 -19.74
N LYS A 404 19.99 -12.33 -18.46
CA LYS A 404 18.64 -12.66 -18.05
C LYS A 404 17.62 -11.67 -18.65
N LEU A 405 17.87 -10.35 -18.63
CA LEU A 405 16.99 -9.37 -19.26
C LEU A 405 16.88 -9.58 -20.77
N SER A 406 17.99 -9.92 -21.45
CA SER A 406 17.97 -10.26 -22.86
C SER A 406 17.12 -11.50 -23.14
N ALA A 407 17.27 -12.56 -22.33
CA ALA A 407 16.41 -13.73 -22.43
C ALA A 407 14.92 -13.38 -22.20
N PHE A 408 14.59 -12.52 -21.22
CA PHE A 408 13.22 -12.07 -20.96
C PHE A 408 12.64 -11.31 -22.15
N ALA A 409 13.44 -10.47 -22.81
CA ALA A 409 13.04 -9.76 -24.02
C ALA A 409 12.78 -10.72 -25.19
N VAL A 410 13.65 -11.71 -25.42
CA VAL A 410 13.52 -12.73 -26.48
C VAL A 410 12.24 -13.55 -26.30
N PHE A 411 11.90 -13.95 -25.06
CA PHE A 411 10.66 -14.68 -24.77
C PHE A 411 9.42 -13.78 -24.69
N GLY A 412 9.53 -12.48 -24.98
CA GLY A 412 8.41 -11.54 -25.04
C GLY A 412 7.77 -11.24 -23.68
N LEU A 413 8.51 -11.37 -22.56
CA LEU A 413 7.98 -11.13 -21.21
C LEU A 413 7.53 -9.67 -20.99
N TYR A 414 8.00 -8.73 -21.81
CA TYR A 414 7.65 -7.31 -21.75
C TYR A 414 6.53 -6.88 -22.72
N GLN A 415 6.00 -7.81 -23.54
CA GLN A 415 4.94 -7.52 -24.50
C GLN A 415 3.53 -7.68 -23.88
N GLY A 416 3.41 -8.38 -22.77
CA GLY A 416 2.15 -8.66 -22.08
C GLY A 416 1.82 -7.73 -20.90
N ASP A 417 0.55 -7.74 -20.49
CA ASP A 417 0.10 -7.11 -19.24
C ASP A 417 0.09 -8.18 -18.13
N TRP A 418 0.85 -8.00 -17.07
CA TRP A 418 0.96 -8.94 -15.94
C TRP A 418 -0.38 -9.28 -15.27
N ARG A 419 -1.41 -8.46 -15.49
CA ARG A 419 -2.77 -8.70 -14.98
C ARG A 419 -3.51 -9.87 -15.64
N TYR A 420 -3.02 -10.35 -16.80
CA TYR A 420 -3.65 -11.39 -17.59
C TYR A 420 -2.76 -12.62 -17.82
N ILE A 421 -1.80 -12.85 -16.93
CA ILE A 421 -0.85 -13.95 -17.03
C ILE A 421 -1.57 -15.29 -16.99
N SER A 422 -1.32 -16.12 -17.99
CA SER A 422 -1.80 -17.50 -18.09
C SER A 422 -0.76 -18.50 -17.56
N ILE A 423 -1.13 -19.77 -17.40
CA ILE A 423 -0.19 -20.87 -17.09
C ILE A 423 0.86 -20.97 -18.21
N HIS A 424 0.47 -20.72 -19.46
CA HIS A 424 1.39 -20.71 -20.60
C HIS A 424 2.48 -19.62 -20.46
N ASP A 425 2.14 -18.46 -19.93
CA ASP A 425 3.10 -17.37 -19.71
C ASP A 425 4.09 -17.70 -18.57
N LEU A 426 3.67 -18.47 -17.57
CA LEU A 426 4.59 -19.00 -16.56
C LEU A 426 5.60 -19.97 -17.19
N GLY A 427 5.19 -20.77 -18.18
CA GLY A 427 6.09 -21.58 -18.98
C GLY A 427 7.13 -20.75 -19.75
N LYS A 428 6.74 -19.57 -20.27
CA LYS A 428 7.68 -18.63 -20.89
C LYS A 428 8.67 -18.07 -19.85
N VAL A 429 8.18 -17.70 -18.66
CA VAL A 429 9.04 -17.22 -17.56
C VAL A 429 10.08 -18.29 -17.20
N PHE A 430 9.65 -19.53 -17.01
CA PHE A 430 10.57 -20.64 -16.70
C PHE A 430 11.65 -20.79 -17.78
N LYS A 431 11.26 -20.88 -19.05
CA LYS A 431 12.20 -21.00 -20.19
C LYS A 431 13.17 -19.81 -20.27
N ALA A 432 12.67 -18.58 -20.08
CA ALA A 432 13.47 -17.37 -20.14
C ALA A 432 14.50 -17.30 -18.99
N VAL A 433 14.10 -17.66 -17.77
CA VAL A 433 15.01 -17.69 -16.62
C VAL A 433 16.06 -18.77 -16.79
N CYS A 434 15.69 -19.98 -17.22
CA CYS A 434 16.64 -21.08 -17.47
C CYS A 434 17.62 -20.74 -18.59
N LEU A 435 17.16 -20.15 -19.71
CA LEU A 435 18.05 -19.74 -20.79
C LEU A 435 19.00 -18.61 -20.32
N GLY A 436 18.49 -17.58 -19.70
CA GLY A 436 19.29 -16.46 -19.18
C GLY A 436 20.33 -16.95 -18.17
N TRP A 437 19.96 -17.88 -17.30
CA TRP A 437 20.87 -18.52 -16.35
C TRP A 437 21.95 -19.34 -17.08
N ALA A 438 21.57 -20.17 -18.04
CA ALA A 438 22.53 -21.00 -18.79
C ALA A 438 23.54 -20.16 -19.57
N VAL A 439 23.09 -19.08 -20.22
CA VAL A 439 23.98 -18.15 -20.93
C VAL A 439 24.90 -17.43 -19.95
N SER A 440 24.39 -16.91 -18.82
CA SER A 440 25.24 -16.28 -17.82
C SER A 440 26.26 -17.26 -17.22
N PHE A 441 25.83 -18.50 -16.97
CA PHE A 441 26.69 -19.55 -16.46
C PHE A 441 27.88 -19.82 -17.40
N VAL A 442 27.62 -19.99 -18.70
CA VAL A 442 28.68 -20.23 -19.72
C VAL A 442 29.60 -19.01 -19.80
N LEU A 443 29.07 -17.79 -19.88
CA LEU A 443 29.89 -16.58 -19.95
C LEU A 443 30.78 -16.41 -18.72
N ILE A 444 30.24 -16.65 -17.52
CA ILE A 444 31.02 -16.56 -16.28
C ILE A 444 32.16 -17.60 -16.27
N ILE A 445 31.92 -18.83 -16.74
CA ILE A 445 32.97 -19.83 -16.82
C ILE A 445 34.06 -19.42 -17.83
N VAL A 446 33.66 -18.91 -18.98
CA VAL A 446 34.61 -18.51 -20.04
C VAL A 446 35.45 -17.30 -19.61
N ILE A 447 34.84 -16.30 -18.95
CA ILE A 447 35.53 -15.06 -18.59
C ILE A 447 36.38 -15.23 -17.32
N PHE A 448 35.88 -15.93 -16.30
CA PHE A 448 36.50 -15.97 -14.97
C PHE A 448 37.23 -17.31 -14.67
N GLY A 449 37.02 -18.35 -15.44
CA GLY A 449 37.70 -19.62 -15.28
C GLY A 449 37.60 -20.21 -13.87
N SER A 450 38.72 -20.30 -13.16
CA SER A 450 38.81 -20.77 -11.76
C SER A 450 38.35 -19.75 -10.72
N GLU A 451 38.38 -18.47 -11.03
CA GLU A 451 37.98 -17.38 -10.12
C GLU A 451 36.45 -17.09 -10.11
N ARG A 452 35.67 -17.97 -10.71
CA ARG A 452 34.21 -17.88 -10.81
C ARG A 452 33.49 -18.07 -9.47
N PRO A 453 32.26 -17.60 -9.36
CA PRO A 453 31.38 -17.94 -8.24
C PRO A 453 31.17 -19.47 -8.12
N PRO A 454 31.06 -20.02 -6.90
CA PRO A 454 30.76 -21.41 -6.68
C PRO A 454 29.49 -21.87 -7.41
N LEU A 455 29.49 -23.09 -7.97
CA LEU A 455 28.33 -23.63 -8.72
C LEU A 455 27.04 -23.65 -7.89
N GLY A 456 27.15 -23.97 -6.60
CA GLY A 456 26.00 -23.94 -5.69
C GLY A 456 25.36 -22.55 -5.54
N LEU A 457 26.16 -21.46 -5.61
CA LEU A 457 25.67 -20.11 -5.61
C LEU A 457 24.84 -19.81 -6.87
N LEU A 458 25.36 -20.18 -8.05
CA LEU A 458 24.64 -19.99 -9.31
C LEU A 458 23.35 -20.81 -9.37
N ALA A 459 23.33 -22.02 -8.79
CA ALA A 459 22.14 -22.84 -8.67
C ALA A 459 21.11 -22.18 -7.71
N THR A 460 21.56 -21.64 -6.59
CA THR A 460 20.70 -20.89 -5.65
C THR A 460 20.10 -19.66 -6.32
N ASP A 461 20.89 -18.92 -7.10
CA ASP A 461 20.40 -17.76 -7.86
C ASP A 461 19.34 -18.15 -8.90
N LEU A 462 19.46 -19.31 -9.57
CA LEU A 462 18.43 -19.82 -10.48
C LEU A 462 17.10 -20.00 -9.76
N VAL A 463 17.11 -20.71 -8.61
CA VAL A 463 15.91 -21.00 -7.83
C VAL A 463 15.29 -19.71 -7.31
N LEU A 464 16.09 -18.82 -6.71
CA LEU A 464 15.60 -17.53 -6.20
C LEU A 464 15.04 -16.66 -7.31
N THR A 465 15.67 -16.62 -8.48
CA THR A 465 15.17 -15.88 -9.64
C THR A 465 13.82 -16.43 -10.11
N LEU A 466 13.65 -17.75 -10.22
CA LEU A 466 12.38 -18.37 -10.60
C LEU A 466 11.27 -18.01 -9.61
N LEU A 467 11.56 -18.09 -8.31
CA LEU A 467 10.59 -17.75 -7.26
C LEU A 467 10.24 -16.25 -7.28
N ALA A 468 11.21 -15.37 -7.41
CA ALA A 468 10.99 -13.93 -7.38
C ALA A 468 10.24 -13.46 -8.63
N ILE A 469 10.73 -13.79 -9.82
CA ILE A 469 10.13 -13.37 -11.09
C ILE A 469 8.75 -14.00 -11.29
N GLY A 470 8.60 -15.29 -11.02
CA GLY A 470 7.32 -16.00 -11.07
C GLY A 470 6.35 -15.51 -10.01
N GLY A 471 6.83 -15.32 -8.79
CA GLY A 471 6.04 -14.85 -7.64
C GLY A 471 5.44 -13.46 -7.86
N VAL A 472 6.22 -12.49 -8.35
CA VAL A 472 5.71 -11.15 -8.65
C VAL A 472 4.64 -11.19 -9.74
N ARG A 473 4.83 -12.00 -10.78
CA ARG A 473 3.83 -12.14 -11.84
C ARG A 473 2.56 -12.82 -11.35
N LEU A 474 2.69 -13.90 -10.56
CA LEU A 474 1.55 -14.59 -9.95
C LEU A 474 0.80 -13.71 -8.95
N SER A 475 1.51 -12.91 -8.15
CA SER A 475 0.88 -12.02 -7.16
C SER A 475 -0.07 -11.02 -7.80
N GLN A 476 0.31 -10.43 -8.95
CA GLN A 476 -0.55 -9.49 -9.68
C GLN A 476 -1.85 -10.17 -10.15
N ARG A 477 -1.77 -11.39 -10.63
CA ARG A 477 -2.95 -12.18 -11.01
C ARG A 477 -3.80 -12.53 -9.80
N ALA A 478 -3.19 -13.09 -8.76
CA ALA A 478 -3.89 -13.49 -7.53
C ALA A 478 -4.60 -12.28 -6.88
N MET A 479 -3.93 -11.13 -6.82
CA MET A 479 -4.52 -9.89 -6.33
C MET A 479 -5.73 -9.49 -7.17
N LYS A 480 -5.63 -9.51 -8.50
CA LYS A 480 -6.76 -9.19 -9.38
C LYS A 480 -7.95 -10.14 -9.15
N GLU A 481 -7.70 -11.45 -9.11
CA GLU A 481 -8.77 -12.46 -8.90
C GLU A 481 -9.41 -12.30 -7.52
N TYR A 482 -8.62 -12.15 -6.46
CA TYR A 482 -9.11 -11.95 -5.10
C TYR A 482 -9.97 -10.69 -4.97
N PHE A 483 -9.44 -9.55 -5.43
CA PHE A 483 -10.14 -8.26 -5.29
C PHE A 483 -11.38 -8.15 -6.18
N SER A 484 -11.40 -8.80 -7.35
CA SER A 484 -12.62 -8.84 -8.17
C SER A 484 -13.74 -9.60 -7.44
N GLY A 485 -13.41 -10.70 -6.77
CA GLY A 485 -14.37 -11.47 -5.96
C GLY A 485 -14.88 -10.67 -4.75
N VAL A 486 -13.99 -10.01 -4.02
CA VAL A 486 -14.36 -9.17 -2.85
C VAL A 486 -15.26 -8.01 -3.26
N ARG A 487 -14.96 -7.34 -4.36
CA ARG A 487 -15.77 -6.24 -4.88
C ARG A 487 -17.18 -6.70 -5.24
N MET A 488 -17.31 -7.79 -5.99
CA MET A 488 -18.61 -8.34 -6.34
C MET A 488 -19.46 -8.74 -5.12
N ALA A 489 -18.81 -9.19 -4.04
CA ALA A 489 -19.49 -9.58 -2.81
C ALA A 489 -19.98 -8.40 -1.97
N SER A 490 -19.26 -7.27 -2.02
CA SER A 490 -19.45 -6.13 -1.10
C SER A 490 -20.24 -4.97 -1.70
N ASP A 491 -20.34 -4.89 -3.03
CA ASP A 491 -20.98 -3.77 -3.72
C ASP A 491 -22.48 -4.05 -3.93
N PRO A 492 -23.40 -3.25 -3.33
CA PRO A 492 -24.85 -3.42 -3.47
C PRO A 492 -25.38 -3.28 -4.89
N GLU A 493 -24.61 -2.68 -5.79
CA GLU A 493 -24.98 -2.54 -7.21
C GLU A 493 -24.91 -3.89 -7.97
N PHE A 494 -24.24 -4.91 -7.39
CA PHE A 494 -24.17 -6.22 -8.02
C PHE A 494 -25.36 -7.08 -7.63
N GLU A 495 -26.21 -7.33 -8.60
CA GLU A 495 -27.38 -8.20 -8.44
C GLU A 495 -26.97 -9.68 -8.34
N PRO A 496 -27.44 -10.41 -7.32
CA PRO A 496 -27.19 -11.84 -7.20
C PRO A 496 -27.91 -12.62 -8.32
N VAL A 497 -27.17 -13.54 -8.96
CA VAL A 497 -27.68 -14.38 -10.04
C VAL A 497 -27.33 -15.86 -9.81
N LEU A 498 -28.19 -16.77 -10.23
CA LEU A 498 -27.92 -18.20 -10.29
C LEU A 498 -27.56 -18.62 -11.72
N ILE A 499 -26.70 -19.62 -11.84
CA ILE A 499 -26.32 -20.23 -13.10
C ILE A 499 -26.81 -21.68 -13.11
N LEU A 500 -27.60 -22.05 -14.08
CA LEU A 500 -27.98 -23.42 -14.35
C LEU A 500 -27.02 -24.06 -15.34
N GLY A 501 -26.40 -25.16 -14.93
CA GLY A 501 -25.32 -25.85 -15.63
C GLY A 501 -23.95 -25.51 -15.03
N ALA A 502 -23.35 -26.48 -14.31
CA ALA A 502 -22.00 -26.40 -13.74
C ALA A 502 -20.98 -27.15 -14.61
N GLY A 503 -21.18 -27.15 -15.93
CA GLY A 503 -20.22 -27.62 -16.93
C GLY A 503 -19.47 -26.46 -17.58
N ASP A 504 -18.84 -26.73 -18.74
CA ASP A 504 -18.00 -25.75 -19.46
C ASP A 504 -18.74 -24.45 -19.79
N GLY A 505 -20.03 -24.52 -20.14
CA GLY A 505 -20.85 -23.32 -20.42
C GLY A 505 -21.06 -22.46 -19.19
N GLY A 506 -21.34 -23.07 -18.05
CA GLY A 506 -21.48 -22.38 -16.78
C GLY A 506 -20.17 -21.78 -16.29
N GLU A 507 -19.07 -22.50 -16.46
CA GLU A 507 -17.72 -21.99 -16.15
C GLU A 507 -17.37 -20.77 -17.00
N LEU A 508 -17.64 -20.83 -18.31
CA LEU A 508 -17.38 -19.75 -19.23
C LEU A 508 -18.19 -18.49 -18.88
N LEU A 509 -19.47 -18.69 -18.55
CA LEU A 509 -20.32 -17.59 -18.10
C LEU A 509 -19.85 -16.98 -16.78
N LEU A 510 -19.48 -17.82 -15.80
CA LEU A 510 -18.95 -17.36 -14.53
C LEU A 510 -17.71 -16.49 -14.73
N ARG A 511 -16.79 -16.91 -15.62
CA ARG A 511 -15.61 -16.13 -15.99
C ARG A 511 -15.97 -14.81 -16.64
N GLU A 512 -16.94 -14.80 -17.58
CA GLU A 512 -17.37 -13.58 -18.25
C GLU A 512 -18.00 -12.60 -17.26
N LEU A 513 -18.91 -13.04 -16.40
CA LEU A 513 -19.52 -12.19 -15.38
C LEU A 513 -18.47 -11.61 -14.42
N ARG A 514 -17.45 -12.38 -14.04
CA ARG A 514 -16.35 -11.91 -13.19
C ARG A 514 -15.41 -10.94 -13.90
N ASN A 515 -15.14 -11.17 -15.17
CA ASN A 515 -14.23 -10.34 -15.95
C ASN A 515 -14.89 -9.05 -16.46
N ASN A 516 -16.24 -9.01 -16.51
CA ASN A 516 -16.98 -7.86 -16.97
C ASN A 516 -17.89 -7.23 -15.88
N PRO A 517 -17.30 -6.48 -14.92
CA PRO A 517 -18.05 -5.84 -13.83
C PRO A 517 -19.14 -4.85 -14.30
N ARG A 518 -19.13 -4.46 -15.59
CA ARG A 518 -20.15 -3.57 -16.16
C ARG A 518 -21.53 -4.22 -16.20
N LEU A 519 -21.58 -5.56 -16.23
CA LEU A 519 -22.83 -6.31 -16.21
C LEU A 519 -23.54 -6.21 -14.86
N LYS A 520 -22.82 -5.81 -13.80
CA LYS A 520 -23.34 -5.68 -12.41
C LYS A 520 -24.06 -6.95 -11.91
N LYS A 521 -23.63 -8.14 -12.37
CA LYS A 521 -24.19 -9.43 -11.98
C LYS A 521 -23.19 -10.18 -11.10
N ARG A 522 -23.69 -10.78 -10.01
CA ARG A 522 -22.91 -11.56 -9.04
C ARG A 522 -23.39 -12.99 -9.01
N PRO A 523 -22.67 -13.95 -9.58
CA PRO A 523 -22.98 -15.37 -9.47
C PRO A 523 -22.87 -15.82 -8.00
N VAL A 524 -23.96 -16.31 -7.41
CA VAL A 524 -24.04 -16.71 -6.01
C VAL A 524 -24.19 -18.23 -5.82
N GLY A 525 -24.49 -18.97 -6.89
CA GLY A 525 -24.62 -20.42 -6.87
C GLY A 525 -24.80 -20.99 -8.27
N PHE A 526 -24.48 -22.27 -8.40
CA PHE A 526 -24.82 -23.11 -9.54
C PHE A 526 -25.95 -24.06 -9.17
N LEU A 527 -26.75 -24.41 -10.17
CA LEU A 527 -27.64 -25.55 -10.14
C LEU A 527 -27.25 -26.49 -11.29
N ASP A 528 -27.18 -27.79 -11.04
CA ASP A 528 -26.83 -28.79 -12.06
C ASP A 528 -27.59 -30.09 -11.73
N ASP A 529 -28.20 -30.69 -12.74
CA ASP A 529 -28.98 -31.92 -12.56
C ASP A 529 -28.12 -33.16 -12.37
N ASP A 530 -26.81 -33.06 -12.62
CA ASP A 530 -25.87 -34.15 -12.37
C ASP A 530 -25.57 -34.25 -10.84
N PRO A 531 -26.01 -35.32 -10.15
CA PRO A 531 -25.79 -35.47 -8.72
C PRO A 531 -24.31 -35.51 -8.32
N SER A 532 -23.43 -35.93 -9.24
CA SER A 532 -21.99 -36.02 -8.99
C SER A 532 -21.33 -34.65 -8.75
N LYS A 533 -21.96 -33.58 -9.21
CA LYS A 533 -21.48 -32.23 -9.06
C LYS A 533 -22.04 -31.52 -7.82
N HIS A 534 -23.06 -32.06 -7.16
CA HIS A 534 -23.69 -31.41 -6.01
C HIS A 534 -22.69 -31.21 -4.87
N GLY A 535 -22.64 -29.99 -4.34
CA GLY A 535 -21.71 -29.62 -3.28
C GLY A 535 -20.31 -29.26 -3.74
N LEU A 536 -19.94 -29.55 -5.00
CA LEU A 536 -18.67 -29.09 -5.57
C LEU A 536 -18.65 -27.56 -5.72
N GLN A 537 -17.47 -27.03 -5.97
CA GLN A 537 -17.28 -25.59 -6.22
C GLN A 537 -16.61 -25.39 -7.59
N VAL A 538 -17.24 -24.56 -8.44
CA VAL A 538 -16.66 -24.10 -9.68
C VAL A 538 -16.09 -22.71 -9.43
N HIS A 539 -14.75 -22.57 -9.46
CA HIS A 539 -14.06 -21.32 -9.12
C HIS A 539 -14.57 -20.65 -7.82
N GLY A 540 -14.85 -21.43 -6.77
CA GLY A 540 -15.31 -20.92 -5.48
C GLY A 540 -16.81 -20.58 -5.40
N VAL A 541 -17.61 -20.83 -6.44
CA VAL A 541 -19.07 -20.76 -6.41
C VAL A 541 -19.64 -22.17 -6.29
N LYS A 542 -20.48 -22.39 -5.27
CA LYS A 542 -20.98 -23.73 -4.90
C LYS A 542 -22.10 -24.18 -5.83
N VAL A 543 -22.09 -25.47 -6.20
CA VAL A 543 -23.23 -26.16 -6.81
C VAL A 543 -24.21 -26.54 -5.69
N LEU A 544 -25.39 -25.91 -5.68
CA LEU A 544 -26.35 -25.96 -4.58
C LEU A 544 -27.25 -27.23 -4.65
N GLY A 545 -27.39 -27.80 -5.82
CA GLY A 545 -28.18 -28.97 -6.11
C GLY A 545 -28.74 -28.96 -7.52
N ASP A 546 -29.82 -29.71 -7.73
CA ASP A 546 -30.52 -29.79 -9.01
C ASP A 546 -31.45 -28.57 -9.28
N ARG A 547 -32.13 -28.58 -10.44
CA ARG A 547 -33.08 -27.53 -10.84
C ARG A 547 -34.27 -27.39 -9.89
N HIS A 548 -34.66 -28.46 -9.18
CA HIS A 548 -35.79 -28.45 -8.23
C HIS A 548 -35.50 -27.59 -6.98
N LYS A 549 -34.22 -27.32 -6.66
CA LYS A 549 -33.83 -26.44 -5.58
C LYS A 549 -33.84 -24.96 -5.97
N LEU A 550 -34.29 -24.62 -7.19
CA LEU A 550 -34.29 -23.22 -7.66
C LEU A 550 -35.07 -22.29 -6.74
N ALA A 551 -36.28 -22.68 -6.33
CA ALA A 551 -37.14 -21.86 -5.47
C ALA A 551 -36.48 -21.57 -4.12
N GLU A 552 -35.94 -22.60 -3.47
CA GLU A 552 -35.24 -22.48 -2.20
C GLU A 552 -33.99 -21.59 -2.31
N ALA A 553 -33.18 -21.86 -3.33
CA ALA A 553 -31.94 -21.12 -3.57
C ALA A 553 -32.20 -19.64 -3.90
N ALA A 554 -33.20 -19.37 -4.76
CA ALA A 554 -33.57 -18.01 -5.13
C ALA A 554 -34.07 -17.19 -3.93
N ALA A 555 -34.93 -17.77 -3.10
CA ALA A 555 -35.46 -17.12 -1.89
C ALA A 555 -34.34 -16.84 -0.88
N LYS A 556 -33.49 -17.85 -0.58
CA LYS A 556 -32.39 -17.76 0.39
C LYS A 556 -31.32 -16.75 0.00
N LEU A 557 -30.99 -16.68 -1.30
CA LEU A 557 -29.91 -15.85 -1.82
C LEU A 557 -30.42 -14.53 -2.42
N LYS A 558 -31.73 -14.28 -2.37
CA LYS A 558 -32.41 -13.07 -2.91
C LYS A 558 -32.12 -12.85 -4.38
N VAL A 559 -32.12 -13.91 -5.16
CA VAL A 559 -31.86 -13.89 -6.59
C VAL A 559 -33.09 -13.41 -7.35
N LYS A 560 -32.88 -12.61 -8.39
CA LYS A 560 -33.94 -12.12 -9.31
C LYS A 560 -33.76 -12.64 -10.74
N GLU A 561 -32.57 -13.16 -11.06
CA GLU A 561 -32.24 -13.54 -12.43
C GLU A 561 -31.47 -14.86 -12.46
N VAL A 562 -31.82 -15.72 -13.39
CA VAL A 562 -31.23 -17.06 -13.60
C VAL A 562 -30.71 -17.15 -15.02
N TYR A 563 -29.47 -17.62 -15.16
CA TYR A 563 -28.85 -17.86 -16.47
C TYR A 563 -28.77 -19.36 -16.75
N ILE A 564 -29.34 -19.79 -17.88
CA ILE A 564 -29.19 -21.16 -18.39
C ILE A 564 -27.95 -21.20 -19.27
N ALA A 565 -26.91 -21.93 -18.81
CA ALA A 565 -25.59 -21.99 -19.46
C ALA A 565 -25.23 -23.44 -19.85
N VAL A 566 -26.14 -24.14 -20.51
CA VAL A 566 -25.94 -25.51 -21.01
C VAL A 566 -25.58 -25.44 -22.50
N LEU A 567 -24.32 -25.81 -22.84
CA LEU A 567 -23.79 -25.71 -24.23
C LEU A 567 -24.47 -26.69 -25.21
N ASN A 568 -24.75 -27.93 -24.76
CA ASN A 568 -25.38 -28.97 -25.58
C ASN A 568 -26.86 -29.11 -25.22
N ALA A 569 -27.64 -28.04 -25.50
CA ALA A 569 -29.05 -27.98 -25.18
C ALA A 569 -29.96 -28.67 -26.21
N GLU A 570 -29.39 -29.30 -27.25
CA GLU A 570 -30.17 -30.04 -28.25
C GLU A 570 -30.76 -31.29 -27.58
N GLY A 571 -32.10 -31.29 -27.36
CA GLY A 571 -32.81 -32.37 -26.68
C GLY A 571 -33.16 -32.18 -25.19
N HIS A 572 -32.70 -31.11 -24.55
CA HIS A 572 -33.10 -30.79 -23.16
C HIS A 572 -34.24 -29.77 -23.16
N ASP A 573 -35.37 -30.19 -22.60
CA ASP A 573 -36.52 -29.31 -22.39
C ASP A 573 -36.28 -28.49 -21.08
N PHE A 574 -36.29 -27.17 -21.20
CA PHE A 574 -36.20 -26.22 -20.10
C PHE A 574 -37.50 -25.46 -19.86
N SER A 575 -38.61 -25.88 -20.54
CA SER A 575 -39.92 -25.25 -20.41
C SER A 575 -40.42 -25.25 -18.97
N ASP A 576 -40.24 -26.35 -18.25
CA ASP A 576 -40.60 -26.49 -16.82
C ASP A 576 -39.84 -25.49 -15.95
N LEU A 577 -38.56 -25.25 -16.28
CA LEU A 577 -37.72 -24.30 -15.53
C LEU A 577 -38.13 -22.86 -15.83
N GLU A 578 -38.43 -22.53 -17.10
CA GLU A 578 -38.89 -21.21 -17.49
C GLU A 578 -40.26 -20.89 -16.90
N GLU A 579 -41.14 -21.91 -16.74
CA GLU A 579 -42.43 -21.79 -16.09
C GLU A 579 -42.22 -21.56 -14.57
N THR A 580 -41.37 -22.34 -13.93
CA THR A 580 -41.01 -22.16 -12.51
C THR A 580 -40.40 -20.76 -12.27
N CYS A 581 -39.53 -20.28 -13.15
CA CYS A 581 -39.00 -18.93 -13.07
C CYS A 581 -40.10 -17.87 -13.15
N ARG A 582 -41.07 -18.06 -14.04
CA ARG A 582 -42.20 -17.14 -14.22
C ARG A 582 -43.11 -17.09 -13.00
N GLU A 583 -43.42 -18.28 -12.42
CA GLU A 583 -44.18 -18.38 -11.18
C GLU A 583 -43.51 -17.70 -9.99
N LEU A 584 -42.18 -17.80 -9.90
CA LEU A 584 -41.37 -17.19 -8.85
C LEU A 584 -41.05 -15.72 -9.11
N GLY A 585 -41.49 -15.13 -10.24
CA GLY A 585 -41.17 -13.76 -10.63
C GLY A 585 -39.68 -13.54 -10.95
N LEU A 586 -38.96 -14.60 -11.36
CA LEU A 586 -37.56 -14.55 -11.73
C LEU A 586 -37.39 -14.32 -13.23
N THR A 587 -36.39 -13.52 -13.61
CA THR A 587 -36.00 -13.36 -15.02
C THR A 587 -35.10 -14.53 -15.42
N CYS A 588 -35.56 -15.34 -16.38
CA CYS A 588 -34.76 -16.44 -16.93
C CYS A 588 -34.13 -16.00 -18.26
N ARG A 589 -32.82 -16.19 -18.40
CA ARG A 589 -32.10 -15.89 -19.66
C ARG A 589 -31.30 -17.09 -20.13
N ARG A 590 -31.54 -17.51 -21.34
CA ARG A 590 -30.75 -18.55 -21.99
C ARG A 590 -29.54 -17.91 -22.67
N ILE A 591 -28.36 -18.45 -22.40
CA ILE A 591 -27.12 -18.00 -23.05
C ILE A 591 -26.81 -18.94 -24.20
N THR A 592 -26.89 -18.41 -25.40
CA THR A 592 -26.43 -19.08 -26.63
C THR A 592 -24.91 -18.84 -26.77
N PRO A 593 -24.10 -19.88 -27.00
CA PRO A 593 -22.66 -19.68 -27.25
C PRO A 593 -22.47 -18.85 -28.52
N ILE A 594 -21.58 -17.88 -28.47
CA ILE A 594 -21.17 -17.03 -29.62
C ILE A 594 -20.63 -17.90 -30.79
N ILE A 595 -20.20 -19.12 -30.50
CA ILE A 595 -19.62 -20.06 -31.48
C ILE A 595 -20.67 -20.57 -32.51
N LYS A 596 -21.99 -20.65 -32.17
CA LYS A 596 -23.02 -21.04 -33.15
C LYS A 596 -23.25 -20.01 -34.29
N GLY A 597 -22.85 -18.76 -34.11
CA GLY A 597 -22.93 -17.73 -35.16
C GLY A 597 -21.74 -17.71 -36.14
N LEU A 598 -20.77 -18.63 -35.99
CA LEU A 598 -19.65 -18.80 -36.92
C LEU A 598 -19.83 -20.04 -37.82
N GLU A 599 -20.84 -20.88 -37.56
CA GLU A 599 -21.16 -22.07 -38.36
C GLU A 599 -22.33 -21.85 -39.31
N GLU A 600 -23.00 -20.69 -39.27
CA GLU A 600 -23.95 -20.18 -40.28
C GLU A 600 -23.26 -19.09 -41.16
#